data_6f2d3208221c2740f0f2aeb1e6d86cd8
#
_entry.id   6f2d3208221c2740f0f2aeb1e6d86cd8
#
_cell.length_a   1.000
_cell.length_b   1.000
_cell.length_c   1.000
_cell.angle_alpha   90.00
_cell.angle_beta   90.00
_cell.angle_gamma   90.00
#
_symmetry.space_group_name_H-M   'P 1'
#
loop_
_entity.id
_entity.type
_entity.pdbx_description
1 polymer ?
#
loop_
_entity_poly.entity_id
_entity_poly.type
_entity_poly.pdbx_seq_one_letter_code
_entity_poly.pdbx_strand_id
1 'polypeptide(L)'
;ALLREEMRRELTDLTSALGITSVFVTHDQTEAMSMSDCIAVLNSGCVEQYAKPEDVYHEPSSEFVARFVGRSNWLNSAEMFRPETAALTPARGALRFDLPVQSVQYLGSTYEITVSYHDSTWTIHSGRKVMPGEVLPIYIDPDQIITFQKKEVLSA
;
A
#
# COMPACT_ATOMS: atom_id res chain seq x y z
N ALA A 1 2.07 4.74 21.88
CA ALA A 1 2.00 5.24 20.49
C ALA A 1 2.56 6.65 20.39
N LEU A 2 1.98 7.65 21.05
CA LEU A 2 2.40 9.06 20.98
C LEU A 2 3.89 9.29 21.28
N LEU A 3 4.43 8.74 22.37
CA LEU A 3 5.83 8.91 22.75
C LEU A 3 6.80 8.38 21.66
N ARG A 4 6.47 7.26 21.02
CA ARG A 4 7.29 6.68 19.95
C ARG A 4 7.31 7.60 18.73
N GLU A 5 6.20 8.23 18.41
CA GLU A 5 6.06 9.16 17.30
C GLU A 5 6.80 10.48 17.53
N GLU A 6 6.76 10.98 18.77
CA GLU A 6 7.56 12.16 19.19
C GLU A 6 9.05 11.86 19.11
N MET A 7 9.52 10.73 19.63
CA MET A 7 10.93 10.34 19.56
C MET A 7 11.42 10.17 18.12
N ARG A 8 10.60 9.66 17.22
CA ARG A 8 10.94 9.56 15.79
C ARG A 8 11.17 10.93 15.17
N ARG A 9 10.28 11.90 15.42
CA ARG A 9 10.43 13.28 14.94
C ARG A 9 11.71 13.91 15.48
N GLU A 10 11.94 13.81 16.79
CA GLU A 10 13.15 14.37 17.41
C GLU A 10 14.43 13.78 16.82
N LEU A 11 14.46 12.46 16.55
CA LEU A 11 15.61 11.82 15.90
C LEU A 11 15.81 12.33 14.48
N THR A 12 14.74 12.45 13.69
CA THR A 12 14.81 12.95 12.32
C THR A 12 15.26 14.40 12.29
N ASP A 13 14.71 15.24 13.16
CA ASP A 13 15.08 16.65 13.27
C ASP A 13 16.55 16.81 13.69
N LEU A 14 17.01 16.03 14.67
CA LEU A 14 18.38 16.06 15.15
C LEU A 14 19.40 15.63 14.08
N THR A 15 19.12 14.50 13.38
CA THR A 15 20.01 14.00 12.32
C THR A 15 20.08 14.99 11.16
N SER A 16 18.96 15.59 10.78
CA SER A 16 18.90 16.64 9.76
C SER A 16 19.66 17.90 10.16
N ALA A 17 19.46 18.38 11.39
CA ALA A 17 20.13 19.57 11.89
C ALA A 17 21.65 19.43 12.00
N LEU A 18 22.11 18.20 12.27
CA LEU A 18 23.55 17.90 12.37
C LEU A 18 24.18 17.50 11.02
N GLY A 19 23.40 17.33 9.97
CA GLY A 19 23.87 16.85 8.65
C GLY A 19 24.47 15.45 8.70
N ILE A 20 23.98 14.58 9.59
CA ILE A 20 24.50 13.23 9.79
C ILE A 20 23.75 12.26 8.89
N THR A 21 24.50 11.44 8.13
CA THR A 21 23.92 10.27 7.44
C THR A 21 23.67 9.18 8.45
N SER A 22 22.41 8.73 8.54
CA SER A 22 21.97 7.69 9.48
C SER A 22 21.41 6.49 8.72
N VAL A 23 21.66 5.30 9.25
CA VAL A 23 21.07 4.05 8.73
C VAL A 23 20.23 3.44 9.83
N PHE A 24 18.93 3.29 9.57
CA PHE A 24 17.98 2.64 10.47
C PHE A 24 17.58 1.28 9.90
N VAL A 25 17.58 0.27 10.76
CA VAL A 25 17.05 -1.05 10.41
C VAL A 25 15.77 -1.27 11.19
N THR A 26 14.67 -1.46 10.49
CA THR A 26 13.35 -1.65 11.11
C THR A 26 12.54 -2.66 10.31
N HIS A 27 11.56 -3.28 10.96
CA HIS A 27 10.49 -4.04 10.32
C HIS A 27 9.16 -3.26 10.33
N ASP A 28 9.13 -2.06 10.90
CA ASP A 28 7.97 -1.19 10.93
C ASP A 28 7.97 -0.32 9.67
N GLN A 29 6.99 -0.57 8.79
CA GLN A 29 6.83 0.16 7.53
C GLN A 29 6.56 1.65 7.74
N THR A 30 5.82 2.00 8.81
CA THR A 30 5.53 3.39 9.15
C THR A 30 6.80 4.14 9.54
N GLU A 31 7.71 3.48 10.26
CA GLU A 31 9.02 4.03 10.58
C GLU A 31 9.84 4.28 9.32
N ALA A 32 9.97 3.24 8.47
CA ALA A 32 10.71 3.37 7.23
C ALA A 32 10.18 4.50 6.34
N MET A 33 8.86 4.57 6.16
CA MET A 33 8.21 5.56 5.30
C MET A 33 8.31 7.00 5.83
N SER A 34 8.25 7.20 7.17
CA SER A 34 8.17 8.53 7.77
C SER A 34 9.50 9.15 8.14
N MET A 35 10.58 8.36 8.25
CA MET A 35 11.87 8.82 8.77
C MET A 35 13.00 8.83 7.75
N SER A 36 12.83 8.20 6.59
CA SER A 36 13.93 7.95 5.65
C SER A 36 13.82 8.81 4.40
N ASP A 37 14.95 9.29 3.90
CA ASP A 37 15.06 9.87 2.56
C ASP A 37 15.05 8.81 1.47
N CYS A 38 15.58 7.60 1.79
CA CYS A 38 15.59 6.44 0.92
C CYS A 38 15.37 5.16 1.74
N ILE A 39 14.69 4.18 1.13
CA ILE A 39 14.43 2.87 1.73
C ILE A 39 15.11 1.80 0.89
N ALA A 40 15.83 0.90 1.56
CA ALA A 40 16.29 -0.36 0.98
C ALA A 40 15.40 -1.50 1.49
N VAL A 41 14.62 -2.10 0.59
CA VAL A 41 13.82 -3.29 0.89
C VAL A 41 14.70 -4.51 0.69
N LEU A 42 14.86 -5.31 1.74
CA LEU A 42 15.69 -6.52 1.70
C LEU A 42 14.82 -7.77 1.71
N ASN A 43 15.21 -8.73 0.87
CA ASN A 43 14.62 -10.07 0.83
C ASN A 43 15.73 -11.11 0.73
N SER A 44 15.77 -12.05 1.67
CA SER A 44 16.75 -13.15 1.67
C SER A 44 18.23 -12.70 1.49
N GLY A 45 18.59 -11.56 2.11
CA GLY A 45 19.93 -10.99 2.03
C GLY A 45 20.25 -10.19 0.77
N CYS A 46 19.28 -10.04 -0.15
CA CYS A 46 19.42 -9.22 -1.36
C CYS A 46 18.58 -7.95 -1.24
N VAL A 47 19.05 -6.86 -1.84
CA VAL A 47 18.28 -5.64 -1.99
C VAL A 47 17.32 -5.80 -3.17
N GLU A 48 16.00 -5.83 -2.89
CA GLU A 48 14.95 -5.91 -3.91
C GLU A 48 14.69 -4.55 -4.56
N GLN A 49 14.70 -3.50 -3.75
CA GLN A 49 14.51 -2.12 -4.22
C GLN A 49 15.24 -1.16 -3.30
N TYR A 50 15.83 -0.11 -3.88
CA TYR A 50 16.39 1.04 -3.16
C TYR A 50 15.86 2.31 -3.84
N ALA A 51 15.00 3.05 -3.17
CA ALA A 51 14.36 4.24 -3.71
C ALA A 51 13.81 5.14 -2.59
N LYS A 52 13.25 6.28 -2.96
CA LYS A 52 12.49 7.13 -2.02
C LYS A 52 11.25 6.38 -1.50
N PRO A 53 10.76 6.71 -0.29
CA PRO A 53 9.57 6.09 0.27
C PRO A 53 8.36 6.08 -0.66
N GLU A 54 8.09 7.21 -1.31
CA GLU A 54 6.97 7.36 -2.25
C GLU A 54 7.12 6.42 -3.46
N ASP A 55 8.33 6.32 -4.02
CA ASP A 55 8.60 5.45 -5.18
C ASP A 55 8.47 3.97 -4.79
N VAL A 56 8.95 3.58 -3.60
CA VAL A 56 8.81 2.20 -3.09
C VAL A 56 7.34 1.82 -2.94
N TYR A 57 6.48 2.76 -2.55
CA TYR A 57 5.05 2.53 -2.36
C TYR A 57 4.25 2.52 -3.65
N HIS A 58 4.48 3.52 -4.53
CA HIS A 58 3.70 3.71 -5.76
C HIS A 58 4.27 2.94 -6.95
N GLU A 59 5.58 2.69 -6.96
CA GLU A 59 6.30 2.00 -8.05
C GLU A 59 7.12 0.82 -7.51
N PRO A 60 6.50 -0.15 -6.83
CA PRO A 60 7.22 -1.30 -6.30
C PRO A 60 7.84 -2.12 -7.43
N SER A 61 9.12 -2.47 -7.29
CA SER A 61 9.88 -3.20 -8.32
C SER A 61 9.47 -4.67 -8.49
N SER A 62 8.76 -5.22 -7.52
CA SER A 62 8.32 -6.62 -7.52
C SER A 62 7.05 -6.82 -6.70
N GLU A 63 6.38 -7.96 -6.92
CA GLU A 63 5.25 -8.38 -6.08
C GLU A 63 5.64 -8.47 -4.60
N PHE A 64 6.87 -8.89 -4.32
CA PHE A 64 7.38 -8.97 -2.95
C PHE A 64 7.37 -7.59 -2.30
N VAL A 65 7.96 -6.58 -2.96
CA VAL A 65 7.98 -5.20 -2.44
C VAL A 65 6.56 -4.67 -2.26
N ALA A 66 5.69 -4.87 -3.26
CA ALA A 66 4.29 -4.42 -3.21
C ALA A 66 3.53 -4.97 -2.00
N ARG A 67 3.72 -6.26 -1.69
CA ARG A 67 3.09 -6.95 -0.55
C ARG A 67 3.74 -6.58 0.78
N PHE A 68 5.04 -6.33 0.77
CA PHE A 68 5.81 -5.99 1.95
C PHE A 68 5.55 -4.55 2.41
N VAL A 69 5.35 -3.61 1.47
CA VAL A 69 5.27 -2.17 1.73
C VAL A 69 3.84 -1.64 1.71
N GLY A 70 2.96 -2.23 2.49
CA GLY A 70 1.59 -1.79 2.60
C GLY A 70 0.58 -2.74 2.00
N ARG A 71 -0.69 -2.47 2.24
CA ARG A 71 -1.79 -3.29 1.72
C ARG A 71 -1.92 -3.12 0.22
N SER A 72 -2.25 -4.20 -0.45
CA SER A 72 -2.48 -4.24 -1.89
C SER A 72 -3.66 -5.14 -2.22
N ASN A 73 -4.50 -4.68 -3.12
CA ASN A 73 -5.61 -5.42 -3.69
C ASN A 73 -5.18 -5.99 -5.05
N TRP A 74 -5.33 -7.28 -5.25
CA TRP A 74 -4.87 -7.97 -6.45
C TRP A 74 -6.04 -8.26 -7.37
N LEU A 75 -5.97 -7.75 -8.62
CA LEU A 75 -6.89 -8.06 -9.71
C LEU A 75 -6.63 -9.45 -10.27
N ASN A 76 -5.35 -9.80 -10.37
CA ASN A 76 -4.86 -11.09 -10.79
C ASN A 76 -3.43 -11.31 -10.27
N SER A 77 -2.70 -12.30 -10.76
CA SER A 77 -1.34 -12.61 -10.32
C SER A 77 -0.27 -11.56 -10.70
N ALA A 78 -0.59 -10.59 -11.54
CA ALA A 78 0.38 -9.60 -12.04
C ALA A 78 -0.09 -8.15 -11.90
N GLU A 79 -1.33 -7.92 -11.50
CA GLU A 79 -1.91 -6.59 -11.42
C GLU A 79 -2.51 -6.32 -10.05
N MET A 80 -2.18 -5.17 -9.49
CA MET A 80 -2.70 -4.74 -8.20
C MET A 80 -3.01 -3.23 -8.17
N PHE A 81 -3.75 -2.81 -7.17
CA PHE A 81 -3.98 -1.41 -6.84
C PHE A 81 -3.96 -1.21 -5.32
N ARG A 82 -3.73 0.04 -4.89
CA ARG A 82 -3.74 0.38 -3.47
C ARG A 82 -5.16 0.63 -2.97
N PRO A 83 -5.48 0.31 -1.68
CA PRO A 83 -6.83 0.48 -1.12
C PRO A 83 -7.42 1.89 -1.26
N GLU A 84 -6.59 2.91 -1.14
CA GLU A 84 -6.96 4.33 -1.23
C GLU A 84 -7.23 4.82 -2.66
N THR A 85 -6.79 4.07 -3.69
CA THR A 85 -7.02 4.45 -5.09
C THR A 85 -8.39 4.02 -5.61
N ALA A 86 -9.07 3.13 -4.89
CA ALA A 86 -10.42 2.72 -5.23
C ALA A 86 -11.46 3.75 -4.79
N ALA A 87 -12.44 4.03 -5.64
CA ALA A 87 -13.51 4.98 -5.37
C ALA A 87 -14.88 4.29 -5.35
N LEU A 88 -15.84 4.87 -4.60
CA LEU A 88 -17.24 4.45 -4.61
C LEU A 88 -18.10 5.33 -5.54
N THR A 89 -17.49 6.29 -6.22
CA THR A 89 -18.15 7.19 -7.18
C THR A 89 -17.57 6.96 -8.57
N PRO A 90 -18.42 6.99 -9.62
CA PRO A 90 -17.97 6.75 -10.98
C PRO A 90 -16.99 7.85 -11.44
N ALA A 91 -15.93 7.41 -12.13
CA ALA A 91 -15.01 8.27 -12.86
C ALA A 91 -14.95 7.84 -14.33
N ARG A 92 -14.65 8.79 -15.21
CA ARG A 92 -14.57 8.52 -16.66
C ARG A 92 -13.42 7.55 -16.95
N GLY A 93 -13.73 6.44 -17.59
CA GLY A 93 -12.73 5.41 -17.95
C GLY A 93 -12.41 4.42 -16.85
N ALA A 94 -12.92 4.60 -15.63
CA ALA A 94 -12.67 3.69 -14.53
C ALA A 94 -13.31 2.31 -14.76
N LEU A 95 -12.60 1.27 -14.34
CA LEU A 95 -13.12 -0.10 -14.27
C LEU A 95 -14.12 -0.19 -13.12
N ARG A 96 -15.28 -0.80 -13.37
CA ARG A 96 -16.33 -0.97 -12.38
C ARG A 96 -16.44 -2.43 -11.94
N PHE A 97 -16.52 -2.63 -10.63
CA PHE A 97 -16.77 -3.92 -9.99
C PHE A 97 -17.91 -3.77 -8.98
N ASP A 98 -18.96 -4.56 -9.11
CA ASP A 98 -20.06 -4.60 -8.14
C ASP A 98 -19.79 -5.76 -7.17
N LEU A 99 -19.31 -5.46 -5.95
CA LEU A 99 -18.80 -6.45 -5.01
C LEU A 99 -19.54 -6.44 -3.67
N PRO A 100 -19.83 -7.62 -3.08
CA PRO A 100 -20.48 -7.71 -1.78
C PRO A 100 -19.52 -7.32 -0.64
N VAL A 101 -20.03 -6.50 0.29
CA VAL A 101 -19.34 -6.10 1.51
C VAL A 101 -19.34 -7.25 2.50
N GLN A 102 -18.16 -7.66 2.95
CA GLN A 102 -17.99 -8.66 4.01
C GLN A 102 -17.97 -8.02 5.39
N SER A 103 -17.17 -6.97 5.56
CA SER A 103 -17.00 -6.29 6.84
C SER A 103 -16.69 -4.81 6.67
N VAL A 104 -16.96 -4.05 7.72
CA VAL A 104 -16.71 -2.61 7.78
C VAL A 104 -16.11 -2.29 9.13
N GLN A 105 -14.98 -1.60 9.13
CA GLN A 105 -14.31 -1.11 10.34
C GLN A 105 -14.17 0.40 10.28
N TYR A 106 -14.58 1.08 11.35
CA TYR A 106 -14.39 2.53 11.48
C TYR A 106 -13.02 2.84 12.07
N LEU A 107 -12.23 3.65 11.37
CA LEU A 107 -10.86 4.02 11.76
C LEU A 107 -10.74 5.46 12.29
N GLY A 108 -11.85 6.07 12.73
CA GLY A 108 -11.88 7.43 13.26
C GLY A 108 -12.25 8.48 12.21
N SER A 109 -11.55 8.56 11.09
CA SER A 109 -11.83 9.51 9.99
C SER A 109 -12.38 8.83 8.73
N THR A 110 -12.09 7.54 8.55
CA THR A 110 -12.48 6.75 7.38
C THR A 110 -13.02 5.39 7.81
N TYR A 111 -13.71 4.73 6.90
CA TYR A 111 -14.10 3.33 7.01
C TYR A 111 -13.15 2.48 6.16
N GLU A 112 -12.66 1.41 6.75
CA GLU A 112 -12.03 0.31 6.05
C GLU A 112 -13.13 -0.70 5.70
N ILE A 113 -13.34 -0.93 4.42
CA ILE A 113 -14.38 -1.79 3.87
C ILE A 113 -13.70 -3.00 3.24
N THR A 114 -14.05 -4.20 3.70
CA THR A 114 -13.60 -5.44 3.07
C THR A 114 -14.70 -5.96 2.16
N VAL A 115 -14.38 -6.21 0.90
CA VAL A 115 -15.29 -6.77 -0.10
C VAL A 115 -14.78 -8.10 -0.64
N SER A 116 -15.69 -8.96 -1.08
CA SER A 116 -15.33 -10.23 -1.72
C SER A 116 -14.99 -10.02 -3.19
N TYR A 117 -13.86 -10.55 -3.63
CA TYR A 117 -13.46 -10.59 -5.03
C TYR A 117 -12.93 -11.97 -5.39
N HIS A 118 -13.72 -12.74 -6.13
CA HIS A 118 -13.46 -14.16 -6.40
C HIS A 118 -13.13 -14.94 -5.10
N ASP A 119 -11.99 -15.64 -5.06
CA ASP A 119 -11.51 -16.39 -3.89
C ASP A 119 -10.67 -15.53 -2.93
N SER A 120 -10.65 -14.20 -3.10
CA SER A 120 -9.89 -13.25 -2.33
C SER A 120 -10.75 -12.12 -1.77
N THR A 121 -10.14 -11.19 -1.07
CA THR A 121 -10.80 -9.99 -0.56
C THR A 121 -10.02 -8.74 -0.97
N TRP A 122 -10.74 -7.65 -1.20
CA TRP A 122 -10.17 -6.33 -1.34
C TRP A 122 -10.51 -5.46 -0.14
N THR A 123 -9.58 -4.58 0.21
CA THR A 123 -9.75 -3.55 1.22
C THR A 123 -9.89 -2.21 0.53
N ILE A 124 -10.94 -1.47 0.86
CA ILE A 124 -11.24 -0.14 0.29
C ILE A 124 -11.34 0.87 1.43
N HIS A 125 -10.78 2.05 1.25
CA HIS A 125 -10.93 3.15 2.19
C HIS A 125 -11.98 4.15 1.70
N SER A 126 -12.93 4.50 2.55
CA SER A 126 -14.01 5.43 2.19
C SER A 126 -14.45 6.29 3.37
N GLY A 127 -14.80 7.54 3.10
CA GLY A 127 -15.50 8.40 4.08
C GLY A 127 -16.98 8.03 4.24
N ARG A 128 -17.54 7.21 3.35
CA ARG A 128 -18.94 6.79 3.38
C ARG A 128 -19.12 5.55 4.24
N LYS A 129 -20.08 5.60 5.17
CA LYS A 129 -20.54 4.42 5.92
C LYS A 129 -21.35 3.50 5.00
N VAL A 130 -21.03 2.21 5.04
CA VAL A 130 -21.74 1.14 4.35
C VAL A 130 -22.05 0.02 5.32
N MET A 131 -22.86 -0.94 4.91
CA MET A 131 -23.27 -2.07 5.78
C MET A 131 -22.78 -3.39 5.18
N PRO A 132 -22.38 -4.37 6.02
CA PRO A 132 -22.12 -5.72 5.57
C PRO A 132 -23.33 -6.30 4.83
N GLY A 133 -23.08 -6.99 3.72
CA GLY A 133 -24.10 -7.56 2.84
C GLY A 133 -24.57 -6.64 1.71
N GLU A 134 -24.26 -5.33 1.75
CA GLU A 134 -24.49 -4.45 0.59
C GLU A 134 -23.60 -4.85 -0.59
N VAL A 135 -24.08 -4.63 -1.80
CA VAL A 135 -23.26 -4.71 -3.02
C VAL A 135 -22.85 -3.29 -3.39
N LEU A 136 -21.53 -3.05 -3.40
CA LEU A 136 -20.97 -1.74 -3.70
C LEU A 136 -20.37 -1.68 -5.09
N PRO A 137 -20.69 -0.62 -5.85
CA PRO A 137 -19.92 -0.31 -7.05
C PRO A 137 -18.56 0.26 -6.64
N ILE A 138 -17.50 -0.43 -7.03
CA ILE A 138 -16.12 0.00 -6.81
C ILE A 138 -15.54 0.39 -8.16
N TYR A 139 -14.92 1.55 -8.21
CA TYR A 139 -14.32 2.12 -9.42
C TYR A 139 -12.82 2.21 -9.23
N ILE A 140 -12.07 1.69 -10.20
CA ILE A 140 -10.60 1.70 -10.22
C ILE A 140 -10.16 2.39 -11.50
N ASP A 141 -9.37 3.46 -11.35
CA ASP A 141 -8.74 4.11 -12.49
C ASP A 141 -7.64 3.18 -13.04
N PRO A 142 -7.66 2.82 -14.35
CA PRO A 142 -6.62 2.01 -14.96
C PRO A 142 -5.21 2.54 -14.75
N ASP A 143 -5.03 3.87 -14.67
CA ASP A 143 -3.74 4.52 -14.44
C ASP A 143 -3.21 4.29 -13.01
N GLN A 144 -4.06 3.83 -12.10
CA GLN A 144 -3.70 3.47 -10.72
C GLN A 144 -3.40 1.97 -10.54
N ILE A 145 -3.47 1.20 -11.62
CA ILE A 145 -3.16 -0.23 -11.60
C ILE A 145 -1.66 -0.42 -11.84
N ILE A 146 -1.02 -1.06 -10.88
CA ILE A 146 0.40 -1.41 -10.98
C ILE A 146 0.50 -2.81 -11.59
N THR A 147 1.25 -2.93 -12.68
CA THR A 147 1.43 -4.19 -13.41
C THR A 147 2.86 -4.70 -13.26
N PHE A 148 3.01 -5.94 -12.83
CA PHE A 148 4.29 -6.62 -12.72
C PHE A 148 4.52 -7.52 -13.93
N GLN A 149 5.67 -7.39 -14.57
CA GLN A 149 6.08 -8.33 -15.60
C GLN A 149 6.46 -9.66 -14.92
N LYS A 150 5.87 -10.77 -15.34
CA LYS A 150 6.35 -12.09 -14.93
C LYS A 150 7.81 -12.22 -15.34
N LYS A 151 8.73 -12.34 -14.38
CA LYS A 151 10.07 -12.83 -14.68
C LYS A 151 9.89 -14.25 -15.22
N GLU A 152 10.11 -14.45 -16.52
CA GLU A 152 10.30 -15.80 -17.07
C GLU A 152 11.51 -16.39 -16.34
N VAL A 153 11.25 -17.41 -15.52
CA VAL A 153 12.31 -18.23 -14.96
C VAL A 153 12.84 -19.03 -16.16
N LEU A 154 13.90 -18.53 -16.78
CA LEU A 154 14.71 -19.33 -17.68
C LEU A 154 15.27 -20.48 -16.83
N SER A 155 14.59 -21.63 -16.91
CA SER A 155 15.14 -22.89 -16.38
C SER A 155 16.35 -23.24 -17.23
N ALA A 156 17.53 -23.13 -16.61
CA ALA A 156 18.77 -23.69 -17.13
C ALA A 156 18.84 -25.18 -16.84
#